data_ae2fc4194a4ed7e2904e15e9aba158e0
#
_entry.id   ae2fc4194a4ed7e2904e15e9aba158e0
#
_cell.length_a   1.000
_cell.length_b   1.000
_cell.length_c   1.000
_cell.angle_alpha   90.00
_cell.angle_beta   90.00
_cell.angle_gamma   90.00
#
_symmetry.space_group_name_H-M   'P 1'
#
loop_
_entity.id
_entity.type
_entity.pdbx_description
1 polymer ?
#
loop_
_entity_poly.entity_id
_entity_poly.type
_entity_poly.pdbx_seq_one_letter_code
_entity_poly.pdbx_strand_id
1 'polypeptide(L)'
;MKTFWTSTALLACLVFIGGCAGTQERPRSTGALIDDNILEVAIEREIRASDEAYKGAHLVVAVYDGVVLLLGQVPSEQLKTQATAVAEAMYKVDPEKVHNHLTVGGPISMLARTNDGWLTTKVKTRLLASEAAKGLRVKVISENGVVYLLGAVTAAEAGAAVVEAQKAFGIQRIVKAFQYTDKD
;
A
#
# COMPACT_ATOMS: atom_id res chain seq x y z
N MET A 1 68.34 11.23 17.56
CA MET A 1 67.27 12.19 17.86
C MET A 1 66.34 12.27 16.63
N LYS A 2 65.51 11.32 16.40
CA LYS A 2 64.41 11.35 15.36
C LYS A 2 63.54 10.12 15.58
N THR A 3 62.58 10.10 16.53
CA THR A 3 61.52 9.08 16.61
C THR A 3 60.56 9.37 17.74
N PHE A 4 59.91 10.57 17.73
CA PHE A 4 58.87 10.87 18.75
C PHE A 4 57.67 11.63 18.19
N TRP A 5 57.43 11.62 16.87
CA TRP A 5 56.32 12.44 16.31
C TRP A 5 55.27 11.67 15.51
N THR A 6 55.23 10.35 15.62
CA THR A 6 54.24 9.56 14.86
C THR A 6 53.14 8.89 15.69
N SER A 7 53.18 9.01 17.03
CA SER A 7 52.19 8.36 17.90
C SER A 7 51.00 9.22 18.33
N THR A 8 51.03 10.52 18.08
CA THR A 8 49.94 11.43 18.55
C THR A 8 48.86 11.66 17.50
N ALA A 9 49.08 11.28 16.23
CA ALA A 9 48.10 11.47 15.16
C ALA A 9 47.05 10.34 15.03
N LEU A 10 47.27 9.19 15.68
CA LEU A 10 46.40 8.02 15.57
C LEU A 10 45.29 7.97 16.63
N LEU A 11 45.32 8.84 17.62
CA LEU A 11 44.33 8.83 18.72
C LEU A 11 43.18 9.83 18.53
N ALA A 12 43.22 10.67 17.49
CA ALA A 12 42.19 11.67 17.22
C ALA A 12 41.04 11.25 16.30
N CYS A 13 41.11 10.05 15.68
CA CYS A 13 40.08 9.58 14.74
C CYS A 13 39.01 8.66 15.36
N LEU A 14 39.01 8.41 16.67
CA LEU A 14 38.14 7.41 17.31
C LEU A 14 36.94 7.98 18.07
N VAL A 15 36.63 9.25 17.96
CA VAL A 15 35.58 9.92 18.79
C VAL A 15 34.36 10.39 17.96
N PHE A 16 34.25 10.08 16.66
CA PHE A 16 33.07 10.49 15.85
C PHE A 16 32.12 9.35 15.44
N ILE A 17 32.07 8.27 16.21
CA ILE A 17 30.98 7.30 16.11
C ILE A 17 30.05 7.46 17.31
N GLY A 18 29.64 8.68 17.61
CA GLY A 18 28.52 8.99 18.48
C GLY A 18 27.25 8.93 17.67
N GLY A 19 26.59 7.74 17.65
CA GLY A 19 25.42 7.46 16.89
C GLY A 19 24.30 8.45 17.11
N CYS A 20 23.72 8.93 16.03
CA CYS A 20 22.34 9.35 16.00
C CYS A 20 21.48 8.14 16.35
N ALA A 21 21.17 7.96 17.64
CA ALA A 21 20.02 7.16 18.05
C ALA A 21 18.75 7.97 17.74
N GLY A 22 18.55 8.29 16.47
CA GLY A 22 17.24 8.61 15.96
C GLY A 22 16.41 7.35 16.12
N THR A 23 15.25 7.45 16.74
CA THR A 23 14.21 6.43 16.73
C THR A 23 13.85 6.16 15.28
N GLN A 24 14.60 5.26 14.64
CA GLN A 24 14.29 4.79 13.30
C GLN A 24 13.00 3.98 13.41
N GLU A 25 11.88 4.63 13.12
CA GLU A 25 10.66 3.93 12.78
C GLU A 25 11.05 2.92 11.71
N ARG A 26 11.00 1.64 12.07
CA ARG A 26 11.42 0.58 11.15
C ARG A 26 10.53 0.63 9.91
N PRO A 27 11.10 0.85 8.73
CA PRO A 27 10.34 0.63 7.52
C PRO A 27 9.82 -0.80 7.54
N ARG A 28 8.64 -1.01 6.97
CA ARG A 28 8.01 -2.32 6.86
C ARG A 28 9.03 -3.35 6.39
N SER A 29 9.08 -4.52 7.03
CA SER A 29 10.08 -5.53 6.67
C SER A 29 9.90 -5.98 5.21
N THR A 30 10.99 -6.25 4.52
CA THR A 30 10.96 -6.78 3.14
C THR A 30 10.16 -8.09 3.08
N GLY A 31 10.20 -8.91 4.15
CA GLY A 31 9.41 -10.12 4.26
C GLY A 31 7.90 -9.86 4.22
N ALA A 32 7.40 -8.88 4.98
CA ALA A 32 5.98 -8.53 4.99
C ALA A 32 5.50 -8.01 3.61
N LEU A 33 6.34 -7.28 2.87
CA LEU A 33 6.03 -6.85 1.51
C LEU A 33 5.92 -8.02 0.54
N ILE A 34 6.82 -9.00 0.67
CA ILE A 34 6.82 -10.22 -0.16
C ILE A 34 5.59 -11.06 0.17
N ASP A 35 5.28 -11.27 1.44
CA ASP A 35 4.13 -12.06 1.90
C ASP A 35 2.82 -11.46 1.37
N ASP A 36 2.64 -10.15 1.45
CA ASP A 36 1.44 -9.48 0.92
C ASP A 36 1.33 -9.62 -0.60
N ASN A 37 2.44 -9.44 -1.35
CA ASN A 37 2.42 -9.58 -2.79
C ASN A 37 2.09 -11.01 -3.23
N ILE A 38 2.60 -12.01 -2.53
CA ILE A 38 2.26 -13.43 -2.77
C ILE A 38 0.78 -13.66 -2.50
N LEU A 39 0.25 -13.09 -1.42
CA LEU A 39 -1.15 -13.23 -1.05
C LEU A 39 -2.08 -12.53 -2.06
N GLU A 40 -1.70 -11.35 -2.58
CA GLU A 40 -2.44 -10.66 -3.66
C GLU A 40 -2.62 -11.58 -4.88
N VAL A 41 -1.52 -12.14 -5.37
CA VAL A 41 -1.54 -13.03 -6.54
C VAL A 41 -2.31 -14.31 -6.26
N ALA A 42 -2.18 -14.87 -5.06
CA ALA A 42 -2.89 -16.09 -4.69
C ALA A 42 -4.40 -15.86 -4.61
N ILE A 43 -4.86 -14.78 -3.98
CA ILE A 43 -6.28 -14.43 -3.89
C ILE A 43 -6.86 -14.17 -5.29
N GLU A 44 -6.18 -13.35 -6.11
CA GLU A 44 -6.65 -13.06 -7.47
C GLU A 44 -6.80 -14.33 -8.30
N ARG A 45 -5.80 -15.21 -8.23
CA ARG A 45 -5.82 -16.49 -8.96
C ARG A 45 -6.97 -17.38 -8.51
N GLU A 46 -7.21 -17.48 -7.20
CA GLU A 46 -8.28 -18.33 -6.66
C GLU A 46 -9.66 -17.80 -7.04
N ILE A 47 -9.88 -16.48 -6.95
CA ILE A 47 -11.13 -15.86 -7.40
C ILE A 47 -11.33 -16.14 -8.90
N ARG A 48 -10.31 -15.94 -9.75
CA ARG A 48 -10.42 -16.20 -11.19
C ARG A 48 -10.64 -17.68 -11.52
N ALA A 49 -10.17 -18.59 -10.70
CA ALA A 49 -10.37 -20.02 -10.86
C ALA A 49 -11.77 -20.48 -10.43
N SER A 50 -12.43 -19.73 -9.55
CA SER A 50 -13.73 -20.12 -8.98
C SER A 50 -14.90 -20.01 -9.95
N ASP A 51 -14.80 -19.18 -11.00
CA ASP A 51 -15.81 -19.06 -12.07
C ASP A 51 -15.20 -18.52 -13.36
N GLU A 52 -15.61 -19.06 -14.49
CA GLU A 52 -15.13 -18.63 -15.82
C GLU A 52 -15.51 -17.18 -16.16
N ALA A 53 -16.59 -16.66 -15.59
CA ALA A 53 -17.04 -15.30 -15.82
C ALA A 53 -16.03 -14.24 -15.34
N TYR A 54 -15.10 -14.59 -14.45
CA TYR A 54 -14.00 -13.69 -14.07
C TYR A 54 -12.94 -13.52 -15.17
N LYS A 55 -12.88 -14.36 -16.19
CA LYS A 55 -11.89 -14.22 -17.28
C LYS A 55 -11.99 -12.88 -18.01
N GLY A 56 -13.21 -12.34 -18.14
CA GLY A 56 -13.46 -11.02 -18.73
C GLY A 56 -13.54 -9.86 -17.75
N ALA A 57 -13.52 -10.15 -16.45
CA ALA A 57 -13.64 -9.15 -15.42
C ALA A 57 -12.32 -8.40 -15.19
N HIS A 58 -12.42 -7.12 -14.82
CA HIS A 58 -11.30 -6.37 -14.30
C HIS A 58 -11.26 -6.54 -12.79
N LEU A 59 -10.37 -7.41 -12.31
CA LEU A 59 -10.17 -7.69 -10.89
C LEU A 59 -8.78 -7.23 -10.48
N VAL A 60 -8.73 -6.44 -9.44
CA VAL A 60 -7.51 -5.99 -8.76
C VAL A 60 -7.62 -6.37 -7.30
N VAL A 61 -6.67 -7.14 -6.81
CA VAL A 61 -6.54 -7.48 -5.40
C VAL A 61 -5.38 -6.69 -4.82
N ALA A 62 -5.58 -6.09 -3.66
CA ALA A 62 -4.54 -5.41 -2.94
C ALA A 62 -4.51 -5.88 -1.49
N VAL A 63 -3.31 -6.20 -1.02
CA VAL A 63 -3.09 -6.59 0.37
C VAL A 63 -2.10 -5.64 1.03
N TYR A 64 -2.36 -5.25 2.26
CA TYR A 64 -1.45 -4.49 3.09
C TYR A 64 -1.64 -4.93 4.55
N ASP A 65 -0.63 -5.58 5.10
CA ASP A 65 -0.59 -6.04 6.50
C ASP A 65 -1.87 -6.84 6.89
N GLY A 66 -2.26 -7.76 6.00
CA GLY A 66 -3.44 -8.62 6.15
C GLY A 66 -4.79 -7.96 5.82
N VAL A 67 -4.84 -6.64 5.55
CA VAL A 67 -6.04 -6.01 4.99
C VAL A 67 -6.11 -6.31 3.50
N VAL A 68 -7.23 -6.87 3.06
CA VAL A 68 -7.48 -7.24 1.66
C VAL A 68 -8.52 -6.30 1.05
N LEU A 69 -8.18 -5.69 -0.07
CA LEU A 69 -9.13 -4.94 -0.90
C LEU A 69 -9.37 -5.68 -2.22
N LEU A 70 -10.64 -5.88 -2.55
CA LEU A 70 -11.08 -6.36 -3.85
C LEU A 70 -11.64 -5.18 -4.63
N LEU A 71 -11.02 -4.86 -5.77
CA LEU A 71 -11.30 -3.67 -6.58
C LEU A 71 -11.56 -4.08 -8.03
N GLY A 72 -12.25 -3.22 -8.78
CA GLY A 72 -12.50 -3.44 -10.20
C GLY A 72 -13.98 -3.66 -10.54
N GLN A 73 -14.23 -4.38 -11.62
CA GLN A 73 -15.57 -4.59 -12.14
C GLN A 73 -15.83 -6.08 -12.42
N VAL A 74 -17.00 -6.53 -12.01
CA VAL A 74 -17.50 -7.89 -12.23
C VAL A 74 -18.89 -7.84 -12.90
N PRO A 75 -19.27 -8.86 -13.68
CA PRO A 75 -20.53 -8.85 -14.42
C PRO A 75 -21.80 -8.89 -13.58
N SER A 76 -21.73 -9.35 -12.33
CA SER A 76 -22.94 -9.54 -11.50
C SER A 76 -22.66 -9.39 -10.01
N GLU A 77 -23.70 -9.10 -9.20
CA GLU A 77 -23.64 -9.09 -7.74
C GLU A 77 -23.30 -10.49 -7.17
N GLN A 78 -23.70 -11.56 -7.85
CA GLN A 78 -23.35 -12.92 -7.45
C GLN A 78 -21.83 -13.11 -7.47
N LEU A 79 -21.15 -12.71 -8.56
CA LEU A 79 -19.70 -12.79 -8.68
C LEU A 79 -19.01 -11.89 -7.67
N LYS A 80 -19.55 -10.71 -7.40
CA LYS A 80 -19.03 -9.82 -6.37
C LYS A 80 -19.05 -10.50 -4.98
N THR A 81 -20.17 -11.11 -4.61
CA THR A 81 -20.31 -11.84 -3.34
C THR A 81 -19.39 -13.07 -3.29
N GLN A 82 -19.31 -13.81 -4.38
CA GLN A 82 -18.43 -14.98 -4.51
C GLN A 82 -16.96 -14.61 -4.34
N ALA A 83 -16.51 -13.49 -4.91
CA ALA A 83 -15.15 -13.01 -4.74
C ALA A 83 -14.80 -12.77 -3.26
N THR A 84 -15.74 -12.21 -2.48
CA THR A 84 -15.57 -12.05 -1.03
C THR A 84 -15.41 -13.41 -0.36
N ALA A 85 -16.35 -14.33 -0.58
CA ALA A 85 -16.33 -15.64 0.05
C ALA A 85 -15.05 -16.43 -0.26
N VAL A 86 -14.55 -16.34 -1.51
CA VAL A 86 -13.28 -16.97 -1.90
C VAL A 86 -12.10 -16.35 -1.17
N ALA A 87 -12.04 -15.01 -1.08
CA ALA A 87 -10.96 -14.33 -0.38
C ALA A 87 -10.96 -14.66 1.13
N GLU A 88 -12.13 -14.65 1.77
CA GLU A 88 -12.30 -14.96 3.20
C GLU A 88 -11.94 -16.40 3.56
N ALA A 89 -12.14 -17.33 2.62
CA ALA A 89 -11.82 -18.75 2.80
C ALA A 89 -10.31 -19.05 2.69
N MET A 90 -9.51 -18.10 2.26
CA MET A 90 -8.08 -18.34 2.05
C MET A 90 -7.29 -18.39 3.34
N TYR A 91 -6.31 -19.29 3.37
CA TYR A 91 -5.37 -19.40 4.49
C TYR A 91 -4.63 -18.06 4.70
N LYS A 92 -4.50 -17.64 5.95
CA LYS A 92 -3.91 -16.37 6.41
C LYS A 92 -4.73 -15.11 6.11
N VAL A 93 -5.93 -15.21 5.58
CA VAL A 93 -6.85 -14.09 5.44
C VAL A 93 -7.76 -14.03 6.67
N ASP A 94 -7.85 -12.85 7.27
CA ASP A 94 -8.82 -12.54 8.30
C ASP A 94 -10.11 -12.04 7.60
N PRO A 95 -11.24 -12.76 7.73
CA PRO A 95 -12.49 -12.35 7.05
C PRO A 95 -12.94 -10.93 7.40
N GLU A 96 -12.68 -10.47 8.63
CA GLU A 96 -13.06 -9.12 9.07
C GLU A 96 -12.24 -8.00 8.37
N LYS A 97 -11.11 -8.38 7.76
CA LYS A 97 -10.23 -7.47 7.04
C LYS A 97 -10.39 -7.53 5.51
N VAL A 98 -11.40 -8.25 5.01
CA VAL A 98 -11.71 -8.28 3.57
C VAL A 98 -12.72 -7.19 3.24
N HIS A 99 -12.29 -6.23 2.42
CA HIS A 99 -13.13 -5.12 1.98
C HIS A 99 -13.41 -5.23 0.48
N ASN A 100 -14.65 -5.51 0.13
CA ASN A 100 -15.07 -5.65 -1.25
C ASN A 100 -15.61 -4.33 -1.80
N HIS A 101 -14.84 -3.71 -2.68
CA HIS A 101 -15.19 -2.50 -3.43
C HIS A 101 -15.40 -2.79 -4.93
N LEU A 102 -15.60 -4.06 -5.30
CA LEU A 102 -15.99 -4.41 -6.66
C LEU A 102 -17.30 -3.72 -7.04
N THR A 103 -17.38 -3.27 -8.26
CA THR A 103 -18.61 -2.71 -8.85
C THR A 103 -19.18 -3.66 -9.89
N VAL A 104 -20.51 -3.68 -10.02
CA VAL A 104 -21.15 -4.47 -11.06
C VAL A 104 -21.19 -3.66 -12.34
N GLY A 105 -20.67 -4.23 -13.41
CA GLY A 105 -20.59 -3.58 -14.72
C GLY A 105 -19.61 -4.26 -15.64
N GLY A 106 -19.56 -3.80 -16.88
CA GLY A 106 -18.52 -4.21 -17.83
C GLY A 106 -17.15 -3.63 -17.45
N PRO A 107 -16.07 -4.21 -18.00
CA PRO A 107 -14.72 -3.72 -17.72
C PRO A 107 -14.55 -2.28 -18.20
N ILE A 108 -13.87 -1.46 -17.39
CA ILE A 108 -13.55 -0.08 -17.75
C ILE A 108 -12.62 0.00 -18.96
N SER A 109 -12.68 1.12 -19.67
CA SER A 109 -11.87 1.34 -20.87
C SER A 109 -10.36 1.34 -20.56
N MET A 110 -9.56 1.04 -21.56
CA MET A 110 -8.08 1.15 -21.45
C MET A 110 -7.64 2.55 -21.06
N LEU A 111 -8.35 3.58 -21.53
CA LEU A 111 -8.06 4.97 -21.20
C LEU A 111 -8.29 5.25 -19.70
N ALA A 112 -9.37 4.74 -19.12
CA ALA A 112 -9.63 4.88 -17.69
C ALA A 112 -8.52 4.23 -16.86
N ARG A 113 -8.07 3.02 -17.22
CA ARG A 113 -6.95 2.33 -16.54
C ARG A 113 -5.64 3.12 -16.62
N THR A 114 -5.36 3.73 -17.79
CA THR A 114 -4.17 4.58 -17.95
C THR A 114 -4.25 5.80 -17.04
N ASN A 115 -5.42 6.43 -16.95
CA ASN A 115 -5.64 7.57 -16.05
C ASN A 115 -5.45 7.17 -14.58
N ASP A 116 -5.92 5.99 -14.16
CA ASP A 116 -5.74 5.47 -12.80
C ASP A 116 -4.26 5.23 -12.48
N GLY A 117 -3.49 4.71 -13.44
CA GLY A 117 -2.03 4.58 -13.30
C GLY A 117 -1.32 5.93 -13.08
N TRP A 118 -1.69 6.95 -13.85
CA TRP A 118 -1.20 8.32 -13.68
C TRP A 118 -1.62 8.90 -12.33
N LEU A 119 -2.86 8.68 -11.93
CA LEU A 119 -3.41 9.16 -10.67
C LEU A 119 -2.65 8.55 -9.49
N THR A 120 -2.45 7.23 -9.49
CA THR A 120 -1.64 6.51 -8.50
C THR A 120 -0.24 7.11 -8.39
N THR A 121 0.42 7.36 -9.52
CA THR A 121 1.78 7.93 -9.55
C THR A 121 1.81 9.34 -8.95
N LYS A 122 0.87 10.20 -9.31
CA LYS A 122 0.76 11.57 -8.76
C LYS A 122 0.58 11.55 -7.25
N VAL A 123 -0.35 10.72 -6.75
CA VAL A 123 -0.61 10.61 -5.31
C VAL A 123 0.63 10.07 -4.58
N LYS A 124 1.23 8.98 -5.06
CA LYS A 124 2.47 8.44 -4.48
C LYS A 124 3.58 9.47 -4.39
N THR A 125 3.83 10.23 -5.46
CA THR A 125 4.88 11.26 -5.48
C THR A 125 4.63 12.33 -4.41
N ARG A 126 3.37 12.77 -4.23
CA ARG A 126 3.03 13.75 -3.20
C ARG A 126 3.22 13.20 -1.79
N LEU A 127 2.77 11.97 -1.55
CA LEU A 127 2.94 11.33 -0.25
C LEU A 127 4.42 11.14 0.10
N LEU A 128 5.25 10.74 -0.87
CA LEU A 128 6.69 10.56 -0.67
C LEU A 128 7.41 11.89 -0.40
N ALA A 129 6.92 13.00 -0.96
CA ALA A 129 7.47 14.34 -0.71
C ALA A 129 7.04 14.94 0.64
N SER A 130 6.09 14.33 1.33
CA SER A 130 5.55 14.81 2.60
C SER A 130 6.09 13.98 3.77
N GLU A 131 6.88 14.59 4.64
CA GLU A 131 7.35 13.93 5.87
C GLU A 131 6.19 13.59 6.80
N ALA A 132 5.19 14.46 6.89
CA ALA A 132 4.02 14.25 7.75
C ALA A 132 3.14 13.09 7.30
N ALA A 133 3.07 12.81 5.99
CA ALA A 133 2.23 11.75 5.44
C ALA A 133 2.89 10.36 5.50
N LYS A 134 4.19 10.28 5.85
CA LYS A 134 4.96 9.01 5.89
C LYS A 134 4.70 8.13 4.65
N GLY A 135 4.88 8.70 3.46
CA GLY A 135 4.45 8.12 2.19
C GLY A 135 4.99 6.71 1.90
N LEU A 136 6.11 6.30 2.48
CA LEU A 136 6.65 4.94 2.39
C LEU A 136 5.79 3.89 3.12
N ARG A 137 4.94 4.31 4.05
CA ARG A 137 4.05 3.45 4.84
C ARG A 137 2.64 3.37 4.26
N VAL A 138 2.37 4.11 3.18
CA VAL A 138 1.06 4.17 2.53
C VAL A 138 1.11 3.53 1.16
N LYS A 139 0.34 2.46 0.98
CA LYS A 139 0.06 1.86 -0.33
C LYS A 139 -1.07 2.63 -0.99
N VAL A 140 -0.87 3.05 -2.24
CA VAL A 140 -1.83 3.82 -3.02
C VAL A 140 -2.26 3.00 -4.22
N ILE A 141 -3.55 2.89 -4.43
CA ILE A 141 -4.16 2.26 -5.59
C ILE A 141 -5.26 3.18 -6.09
N SER A 142 -5.37 3.33 -7.39
CA SER A 142 -6.47 4.06 -8.02
C SER A 142 -7.26 3.13 -8.91
N GLU A 143 -8.57 3.18 -8.80
CA GLU A 143 -9.50 2.41 -9.61
C GLU A 143 -10.71 3.29 -9.96
N ASN A 144 -10.93 3.50 -11.25
CA ASN A 144 -12.02 4.33 -11.80
C ASN A 144 -12.11 5.73 -11.13
N GLY A 145 -10.97 6.41 -10.96
CA GLY A 145 -10.89 7.73 -10.33
C GLY A 145 -11.02 7.73 -8.80
N VAL A 146 -11.24 6.58 -8.18
CA VAL A 146 -11.25 6.42 -6.72
C VAL A 146 -9.85 6.04 -6.25
N VAL A 147 -9.31 6.78 -5.28
CA VAL A 147 -8.01 6.52 -4.67
C VAL A 147 -8.20 5.79 -3.36
N TYR A 148 -7.58 4.64 -3.22
CA TYR A 148 -7.55 3.82 -2.01
C TYR A 148 -6.19 4.00 -1.34
N LEU A 149 -6.22 4.39 -0.06
CA LEU A 149 -5.04 4.57 0.77
C LEU A 149 -5.03 3.49 1.87
N LEU A 150 -4.07 2.56 1.79
CA LEU A 150 -3.86 1.52 2.79
C LEU A 150 -2.55 1.81 3.54
N GLY A 151 -2.50 1.48 4.80
CA GLY A 151 -1.29 1.68 5.59
C GLY A 151 -1.54 1.45 7.08
N ALA A 152 -0.49 1.10 7.81
CA ALA A 152 -0.48 1.12 9.26
C ALA A 152 0.12 2.46 9.70
N VAL A 153 -0.74 3.39 10.12
CA VAL A 153 -0.40 4.80 10.35
C VAL A 153 -1.13 5.36 11.57
N THR A 154 -0.60 6.42 12.15
CA THR A 154 -1.32 7.17 13.20
C THR A 154 -2.46 8.00 12.60
N ALA A 155 -3.37 8.48 13.42
CA ALA A 155 -4.46 9.35 12.97
C ALA A 155 -3.93 10.64 12.32
N ALA A 156 -2.83 11.19 12.82
CA ALA A 156 -2.17 12.37 12.29
C ALA A 156 -1.57 12.11 10.90
N GLU A 157 -0.83 11.00 10.73
CA GLU A 157 -0.25 10.59 9.46
C GLU A 157 -1.34 10.30 8.41
N ALA A 158 -2.42 9.62 8.81
CA ALA A 158 -3.58 9.37 7.96
C ALA A 158 -4.23 10.67 7.46
N GLY A 159 -4.41 11.64 8.37
CA GLY A 159 -4.91 12.97 8.03
C GLY A 159 -4.01 13.69 7.03
N ALA A 160 -2.70 13.70 7.28
CA ALA A 160 -1.72 14.29 6.38
C ALA A 160 -1.71 13.61 5.01
N ALA A 161 -1.78 12.27 4.97
CA ALA A 161 -1.84 11.51 3.73
C ALA A 161 -3.08 11.86 2.89
N VAL A 162 -4.25 12.01 3.52
CA VAL A 162 -5.47 12.43 2.83
C VAL A 162 -5.34 13.84 2.28
N VAL A 163 -4.81 14.80 3.05
CA VAL A 163 -4.59 16.19 2.62
C VAL A 163 -3.64 16.23 1.41
N GLU A 164 -2.55 15.48 1.44
CA GLU A 164 -1.62 15.43 0.31
C GLU A 164 -2.24 14.76 -0.92
N ALA A 165 -2.98 13.67 -0.72
CA ALA A 165 -3.68 13.01 -1.82
C ALA A 165 -4.69 13.95 -2.50
N GLN A 166 -5.48 14.72 -1.74
CA GLN A 166 -6.48 15.65 -2.26
C GLN A 166 -5.89 16.71 -3.20
N LYS A 167 -4.60 17.03 -3.09
CA LYS A 167 -3.93 17.97 -3.99
C LYS A 167 -3.66 17.38 -5.39
N ALA A 168 -3.88 16.09 -5.61
CA ALA A 168 -3.73 15.47 -6.91
C ALA A 168 -5.00 15.69 -7.74
N PHE A 169 -4.85 16.34 -8.88
CA PHE A 169 -5.97 16.55 -9.81
C PHE A 169 -6.46 15.23 -10.42
N GLY A 170 -7.77 15.08 -10.54
CA GLY A 170 -8.43 13.93 -11.17
C GLY A 170 -9.00 12.90 -10.18
N ILE A 171 -8.89 13.13 -8.88
CA ILE A 171 -9.51 12.28 -7.86
C ILE A 171 -11.02 12.58 -7.79
N GLN A 172 -11.83 11.54 -7.89
CA GLN A 172 -13.27 11.60 -7.65
C GLN A 172 -13.61 11.34 -6.17
N ARG A 173 -12.90 10.40 -5.55
CA ARG A 173 -13.11 10.01 -4.16
C ARG A 173 -11.84 9.41 -3.56
N ILE A 174 -11.65 9.58 -2.26
CA ILE A 174 -10.60 8.90 -1.48
C ILE A 174 -11.27 7.93 -0.51
N VAL A 175 -10.81 6.69 -0.51
CA VAL A 175 -11.19 5.64 0.46
C VAL A 175 -10.01 5.40 1.38
N LYS A 176 -10.25 5.51 2.67
CA LYS A 176 -9.27 5.26 3.73
C LYS A 176 -9.41 3.81 4.20
N ALA A 177 -8.43 2.98 3.88
CA ALA A 177 -8.32 1.60 4.36
C ALA A 177 -7.08 1.48 5.28
N PHE A 178 -6.97 2.42 6.22
CA PHE A 178 -5.87 2.47 7.18
C PHE A 178 -6.12 1.57 8.38
N GLN A 179 -5.07 0.93 8.84
CA GLN A 179 -4.98 0.41 10.19
C GLN A 179 -4.39 1.52 11.08
N TYR A 180 -5.13 1.94 12.08
CA TYR A 180 -4.66 2.98 12.99
C TYR A 180 -3.76 2.38 14.06
N THR A 181 -2.59 2.97 14.23
CA THR A 181 -1.62 2.59 15.26
C THR A 181 -1.58 3.67 16.34
N ASP A 182 -1.48 3.26 17.62
CA ASP A 182 -1.46 4.17 18.77
C ASP A 182 -0.07 4.81 19.00
N LYS A 183 0.87 4.68 18.07
CA LYS A 183 2.20 5.24 18.19
C LYS A 183 2.26 6.60 17.50
N ASP A 184 2.28 7.65 18.32
CA ASP A 184 2.79 8.96 17.98
C ASP A 184 4.33 8.92 17.88
#